data_e61f4cf4abd4588bc4dfac8f86523c2f
#
_entry.id   e61f4cf4abd4588bc4dfac8f86523c2f
#
_cell.length_a   1.000
_cell.length_b   1.000
_cell.length_c   1.000
_cell.angle_alpha   90.00
_cell.angle_beta   90.00
_cell.angle_gamma   90.00
#
_symmetry.space_group_name_H-M   'P 1'
#
loop_
_entity.id
_entity.type
_entity.pdbx_description
1 polymer ?
#
loop_
_entity_poly.entity_id
_entity_poly.type
_entity_poly.pdbx_seq_one_letter_code
_entity_poly.pdbx_strand_id
1 'polypeptide(L)'
;MLKKYKKFKVACIQMNSQADIYDNILFAKNKIIYASRKGAKLILLPENCFLMTKNKKQLQEFSFIEAKHPGINEMKRIAKSLGIWIVIGSVNIKDKKRIFNRSLLIDNQGRIKGRYDKIHLFSVKLPNKESYDETKYFTQGKKICLLNLPWGRIGMTICYDLRFPHLYRKLARKGADFITVPSAFTKFTGEMHWHTLLKARAIETGCFIFAPAQFGNHPGKKKTYGHTLIIDPWGKIINE
;
A
#
# COMPACT_ATOMS: atom_id res chain seq x y z
N MET A 1 26.97 17.45 1.38
CA MET A 1 25.86 18.38 1.76
C MET A 1 24.66 17.58 2.20
N LEU A 2 24.22 17.73 3.45
CA LEU A 2 22.97 17.14 3.94
C LEU A 2 21.80 17.78 3.19
N LYS A 3 21.01 16.99 2.47
CA LYS A 3 19.78 17.48 1.82
C LYS A 3 18.86 18.09 2.88
N LYS A 4 18.56 19.35 2.77
CA LYS A 4 17.61 20.04 3.66
C LYS A 4 16.20 19.62 3.29
N TYR A 5 15.69 18.57 3.95
CA TYR A 5 14.31 18.09 3.73
C TYR A 5 13.28 19.08 4.29
N LYS A 6 12.26 19.41 3.50
CA LYS A 6 11.11 20.15 4.02
C LYS A 6 10.29 19.21 4.91
N LYS A 7 10.06 19.61 6.16
CA LYS A 7 9.19 18.86 7.07
C LYS A 7 7.78 18.81 6.50
N PHE A 8 7.14 17.65 6.59
CA PHE A 8 5.75 17.46 6.22
C PHE A 8 5.09 16.41 7.12
N LYS A 9 3.77 16.44 7.21
CA LYS A 9 3.02 15.44 7.97
C LYS A 9 2.52 14.36 7.03
N VAL A 10 2.78 13.11 7.39
CA VAL A 10 2.30 11.91 6.69
C VAL A 10 1.29 11.17 7.57
N ALA A 11 0.29 10.52 6.97
CA ALA A 11 -0.63 9.64 7.65
C ALA A 11 -0.72 8.30 6.94
N CYS A 12 -0.56 7.23 7.68
CA CYS A 12 -0.85 5.86 7.26
C CYS A 12 -2.20 5.44 7.85
N ILE A 13 -3.15 5.08 7.00
CA ILE A 13 -4.49 4.68 7.44
C ILE A 13 -4.52 3.16 7.63
N GLN A 14 -4.92 2.72 8.83
CA GLN A 14 -5.25 1.32 9.09
C GLN A 14 -6.69 1.07 8.70
N MET A 15 -6.97 -0.05 8.00
CA MET A 15 -8.32 -0.40 7.55
C MET A 15 -8.67 -1.85 7.89
N ASN A 16 -9.96 -2.11 8.00
CA ASN A 16 -10.54 -3.46 8.01
C ASN A 16 -11.48 -3.58 6.81
N SER A 17 -10.90 -3.68 5.62
CA SER A 17 -11.69 -3.71 4.38
C SER A 17 -12.51 -4.99 4.28
N GLN A 18 -13.75 -4.86 3.83
CA GLN A 18 -14.72 -5.93 3.71
C GLN A 18 -15.08 -6.21 2.24
N ALA A 19 -16.15 -7.01 2.03
CA ALA A 19 -16.59 -7.42 0.69
C ALA A 19 -17.37 -6.33 -0.07
N ASP A 20 -17.79 -5.26 0.59
CA ASP A 20 -18.47 -4.14 -0.04
C ASP A 20 -17.44 -3.05 -0.41
N ILE A 21 -17.37 -2.74 -1.70
CA ILE A 21 -16.41 -1.77 -2.22
C ILE A 21 -16.78 -0.34 -1.84
N TYR A 22 -18.07 -0.01 -1.78
CA TYR A 22 -18.53 1.35 -1.51
C TYR A 22 -18.37 1.71 -0.04
N ASP A 23 -18.65 0.78 0.88
CA ASP A 23 -18.41 0.97 2.30
C ASP A 23 -16.92 1.19 2.60
N ASN A 24 -16.04 0.43 1.95
CA ASN A 24 -14.59 0.61 2.10
C ASN A 24 -14.13 1.96 1.54
N ILE A 25 -14.67 2.42 0.40
CA ILE A 25 -14.38 3.73 -0.17
C ILE A 25 -14.85 4.84 0.77
N LEU A 26 -16.05 4.73 1.33
CA LEU A 26 -16.60 5.71 2.26
C LEU A 26 -15.75 5.79 3.54
N PHE A 27 -15.36 4.63 4.09
CA PHE A 27 -14.45 4.59 5.25
C PHE A 27 -13.11 5.28 4.94
N ALA A 28 -12.47 4.92 3.83
CA ALA A 28 -11.21 5.52 3.42
C ALA A 28 -11.33 7.04 3.25
N LYS A 29 -12.38 7.52 2.57
CA LYS A 29 -12.71 8.94 2.40
C LYS A 29 -12.77 9.68 3.75
N ASN A 30 -13.55 9.17 4.70
CA ASN A 30 -13.72 9.78 6.00
C ASN A 30 -12.39 9.88 6.77
N LYS A 31 -11.57 8.83 6.74
CA LYS A 31 -10.24 8.81 7.38
C LYS A 31 -9.26 9.76 6.69
N ILE A 32 -9.30 9.86 5.37
CA ILE A 32 -8.47 10.81 4.62
C ILE A 32 -8.84 12.25 4.96
N ILE A 33 -10.13 12.59 4.99
CA ILE A 33 -10.60 13.93 5.37
C ILE A 33 -10.15 14.27 6.80
N TYR A 34 -10.30 13.34 7.73
CA TYR A 34 -9.83 13.50 9.11
C TYR A 34 -8.32 13.75 9.18
N ALA A 35 -7.51 12.92 8.51
CA ALA A 35 -6.05 13.07 8.48
C ALA A 35 -5.61 14.41 7.84
N SER A 36 -6.27 14.82 6.77
CA SER A 36 -6.03 16.11 6.11
C SER A 36 -6.32 17.30 7.04
N ARG A 37 -7.44 17.25 7.79
CA ARG A 37 -7.77 18.26 8.83
C ARG A 37 -6.72 18.33 9.94
N LYS A 38 -6.03 17.22 10.23
CA LYS A 38 -4.89 17.17 11.15
C LYS A 38 -3.56 17.62 10.50
N GLY A 39 -3.61 18.10 9.25
CA GLY A 39 -2.48 18.67 8.52
C GLY A 39 -1.65 17.69 7.70
N ALA A 40 -2.08 16.45 7.52
CA ALA A 40 -1.38 15.49 6.66
C ALA A 40 -1.37 15.97 5.21
N LYS A 41 -0.20 15.93 4.57
CA LYS A 41 0.02 16.31 3.16
C LYS A 41 0.21 15.10 2.24
N LEU A 42 0.61 13.96 2.79
CA LEU A 42 0.68 12.67 2.13
C LEU A 42 -0.09 11.66 2.98
N ILE A 43 -1.06 10.95 2.37
CA ILE A 43 -1.90 9.97 3.07
C ILE A 43 -1.82 8.65 2.31
N LEU A 44 -1.59 7.55 3.04
CA LEU A 44 -1.41 6.23 2.47
C LEU A 44 -2.49 5.26 2.97
N LEU A 45 -3.08 4.53 2.04
CA LEU A 45 -4.04 3.45 2.29
C LEU A 45 -3.34 2.09 2.21
N PRO A 46 -3.86 1.02 2.84
CA PRO A 46 -3.26 -0.31 2.83
C PRO A 46 -3.48 -1.06 1.51
N GLU A 47 -2.92 -2.25 1.39
CA GLU A 47 -3.18 -3.20 0.31
C GLU A 47 -4.66 -3.60 0.28
N ASN A 48 -5.22 -3.79 -0.94
CA ASN A 48 -6.63 -4.15 -1.14
C ASN A 48 -7.62 -3.22 -0.43
N CYS A 49 -7.31 -1.92 -0.38
CA CYS A 49 -7.99 -0.95 0.48
C CYS A 49 -9.49 -0.80 0.19
N PHE A 50 -9.94 -1.08 -1.04
CA PHE A 50 -11.36 -0.94 -1.38
C PHE A 50 -12.09 -2.28 -1.49
N LEU A 51 -11.38 -3.42 -1.46
CA LEU A 51 -12.05 -4.71 -1.55
C LEU A 51 -11.18 -5.86 -1.02
N MET A 52 -11.67 -6.53 0.02
CA MET A 52 -11.17 -7.84 0.44
C MET A 52 -12.14 -8.91 -0.07
N THR A 53 -11.71 -9.68 -1.07
CA THR A 53 -12.58 -10.62 -1.77
C THR A 53 -12.84 -11.91 -1.00
N LYS A 54 -14.08 -12.42 -1.08
CA LYS A 54 -14.45 -13.74 -0.55
C LYS A 54 -13.87 -14.89 -1.38
N ASN A 55 -13.88 -14.72 -2.71
CA ASN A 55 -13.52 -15.76 -3.66
C ASN A 55 -13.13 -15.19 -5.03
N LYS A 56 -12.75 -16.08 -5.97
CA LYS A 56 -12.36 -15.75 -7.34
C LYS A 56 -13.47 -15.02 -8.13
N LYS A 57 -14.72 -15.44 -7.98
CA LYS A 57 -15.85 -14.83 -8.70
C LYS A 57 -15.97 -13.36 -8.35
N GLN A 58 -15.96 -13.02 -7.07
CA GLN A 58 -16.00 -11.62 -6.60
C GLN A 58 -14.75 -10.83 -7.05
N LEU A 59 -13.56 -11.44 -7.05
CA LEU A 59 -12.36 -10.79 -7.57
C LEU A 59 -12.54 -10.38 -9.05
N GLN A 60 -13.06 -11.27 -9.88
CA GLN A 60 -13.28 -11.01 -11.30
C GLN A 60 -14.36 -9.95 -11.55
N GLU A 61 -15.45 -10.02 -10.78
CA GLU A 61 -16.58 -9.10 -10.87
C GLU A 61 -16.18 -7.65 -10.51
N PHE A 62 -15.39 -7.47 -9.45
CA PHE A 62 -14.97 -6.16 -8.95
C PHE A 62 -13.54 -5.76 -9.37
N SER A 63 -12.95 -6.42 -10.36
CA SER A 63 -11.75 -5.95 -11.02
C SER A 63 -12.11 -5.03 -12.17
N PHE A 64 -11.96 -3.73 -11.95
CA PHE A 64 -12.28 -2.70 -12.93
C PHE A 64 -11.08 -2.35 -13.80
N ILE A 65 -11.33 -1.86 -15.02
CA ILE A 65 -10.31 -1.07 -15.72
C ILE A 65 -10.03 0.21 -14.92
N GLU A 66 -8.79 0.67 -14.92
CA GLU A 66 -8.35 1.78 -14.05
C GLU A 66 -9.23 3.03 -14.16
N ALA A 67 -9.59 3.44 -15.39
CA ALA A 67 -10.40 4.63 -15.65
C ALA A 67 -11.83 4.54 -15.07
N LYS A 68 -12.37 3.32 -14.90
CA LYS A 68 -13.73 3.08 -14.39
C LYS A 68 -13.76 2.66 -12.91
N HIS A 69 -12.59 2.57 -12.24
CA HIS A 69 -12.55 2.11 -10.86
C HIS A 69 -13.11 3.17 -9.89
N PRO A 70 -14.22 2.89 -9.17
CA PRO A 70 -14.91 3.90 -8.37
C PRO A 70 -14.01 4.50 -7.28
N GLY A 71 -13.23 3.66 -6.57
CA GLY A 71 -12.32 4.13 -5.53
C GLY A 71 -11.19 5.01 -6.05
N ILE A 72 -10.63 4.71 -7.24
CA ILE A 72 -9.60 5.58 -7.84
C ILE A 72 -10.19 6.94 -8.17
N ASN A 73 -11.37 6.97 -8.77
CA ASN A 73 -12.03 8.22 -9.17
C ASN A 73 -12.38 9.08 -7.94
N GLU A 74 -12.86 8.47 -6.86
CA GLU A 74 -13.13 9.19 -5.61
C GLU A 74 -11.84 9.72 -4.97
N MET A 75 -10.76 8.93 -4.93
CA MET A 75 -9.47 9.40 -4.39
C MET A 75 -8.86 10.55 -5.21
N LYS A 76 -9.00 10.54 -6.53
CA LYS A 76 -8.59 11.66 -7.39
C LYS A 76 -9.36 12.94 -7.05
N ARG A 77 -10.68 12.82 -6.86
CA ARG A 77 -11.54 13.94 -6.48
C ARG A 77 -11.15 14.54 -5.12
N ILE A 78 -10.93 13.66 -4.13
CA ILE A 78 -10.55 14.06 -2.77
C ILE A 78 -9.16 14.68 -2.75
N ALA A 79 -8.19 14.09 -3.43
CA ALA A 79 -6.82 14.61 -3.52
C ALA A 79 -6.82 16.05 -4.05
N LYS A 80 -7.58 16.32 -5.13
CA LYS A 80 -7.74 17.65 -5.71
C LYS A 80 -8.45 18.61 -4.75
N SER A 81 -9.58 18.18 -4.18
CA SER A 81 -10.39 19.04 -3.30
C SER A 81 -9.66 19.47 -2.02
N LEU A 82 -8.83 18.58 -1.44
CA LEU A 82 -8.09 18.82 -0.21
C LEU A 82 -6.65 19.32 -0.43
N GLY A 83 -6.17 19.36 -1.67
CA GLY A 83 -4.80 19.75 -2.00
C GLY A 83 -3.73 18.83 -1.41
N ILE A 84 -4.00 17.51 -1.33
CA ILE A 84 -3.14 16.50 -0.70
C ILE A 84 -2.68 15.43 -1.69
N TRP A 85 -1.60 14.72 -1.34
CA TRP A 85 -1.14 13.55 -2.06
C TRP A 85 -1.70 12.28 -1.43
N ILE A 86 -2.11 11.31 -2.25
CA ILE A 86 -2.66 10.03 -1.79
C ILE A 86 -1.90 8.88 -2.45
N VAL A 87 -1.45 7.92 -1.64
CA VAL A 87 -1.07 6.59 -2.11
C VAL A 87 -2.25 5.66 -1.89
N ILE A 88 -2.88 5.20 -2.97
CA ILE A 88 -3.77 4.04 -2.92
C ILE A 88 -2.86 2.83 -2.78
N GLY A 89 -2.86 2.20 -1.61
CA GLY A 89 -1.93 1.11 -1.27
C GLY A 89 -2.01 -0.04 -2.25
N SER A 90 -3.21 -0.56 -2.52
CA SER A 90 -3.46 -1.26 -3.77
C SER A 90 -4.95 -1.51 -4.06
N VAL A 91 -5.22 -1.78 -5.33
CA VAL A 91 -6.52 -2.17 -5.86
C VAL A 91 -6.36 -3.19 -6.99
N ASN A 92 -7.44 -3.92 -7.29
CA ASN A 92 -7.48 -4.92 -8.36
C ASN A 92 -7.79 -4.23 -9.69
N ILE A 93 -6.82 -4.19 -10.60
CA ILE A 93 -6.96 -3.56 -11.92
C ILE A 93 -7.01 -4.60 -13.02
N LYS A 94 -8.09 -4.57 -13.80
CA LYS A 94 -8.25 -5.39 -15.01
C LYS A 94 -7.63 -4.68 -16.21
N ASP A 95 -6.74 -5.38 -16.90
CA ASP A 95 -6.19 -4.98 -18.20
C ASP A 95 -6.33 -6.15 -19.18
N LYS A 96 -7.28 -6.04 -20.10
CA LYS A 96 -7.69 -7.12 -21.02
C LYS A 96 -8.12 -8.37 -20.21
N LYS A 97 -7.37 -9.49 -20.36
CA LYS A 97 -7.61 -10.76 -19.65
C LYS A 97 -6.79 -10.86 -18.35
N ARG A 98 -5.97 -9.86 -17.99
CA ARG A 98 -5.09 -9.87 -16.84
C ARG A 98 -5.66 -9.06 -15.70
N ILE A 99 -5.34 -9.45 -14.47
CA ILE A 99 -5.65 -8.68 -13.25
C ILE A 99 -4.32 -8.39 -12.55
N PHE A 100 -4.14 -7.15 -12.12
CA PHE A 100 -2.97 -6.69 -11.38
C PHE A 100 -3.38 -6.22 -9.99
N ASN A 101 -2.55 -6.54 -8.99
CA ASN A 101 -2.58 -5.90 -7.68
C ASN A 101 -1.75 -4.61 -7.82
N ARG A 102 -2.43 -3.45 -7.98
CA ARG A 102 -1.82 -2.17 -8.40
C ARG A 102 -1.90 -1.12 -7.31
N SER A 103 -0.75 -0.57 -6.96
CA SER A 103 -0.63 0.66 -6.16
C SER A 103 -0.56 1.89 -7.06
N LEU A 104 -1.14 3.02 -6.60
CA LEU A 104 -1.15 4.27 -7.36
C LEU A 104 -0.75 5.45 -6.47
N LEU A 105 0.03 6.38 -7.02
CA LEU A 105 0.28 7.69 -6.42
C LEU A 105 -0.54 8.75 -7.14
N ILE A 106 -1.33 9.50 -6.38
CA ILE A 106 -2.16 10.61 -6.87
C ILE A 106 -1.61 11.91 -6.28
N ASP A 107 -1.41 12.93 -7.12
CA ASP A 107 -0.95 14.25 -6.69
C ASP A 107 -2.08 15.12 -6.13
N ASN A 108 -1.71 16.28 -5.58
CA ASN A 108 -2.63 17.27 -5.02
C ASN A 108 -3.53 17.97 -6.05
N GLN A 109 -3.39 17.66 -7.35
CA GLN A 109 -4.29 18.06 -8.42
C GLN A 109 -5.21 16.93 -8.88
N GLY A 110 -5.18 15.78 -8.19
CA GLY A 110 -5.97 14.59 -8.54
C GLY A 110 -5.44 13.82 -9.76
N ARG A 111 -4.18 14.02 -10.17
CA ARG A 111 -3.56 13.33 -11.31
C ARG A 111 -2.78 12.11 -10.84
N ILE A 112 -2.88 11.00 -11.54
CA ILE A 112 -2.07 9.81 -11.27
C ILE A 112 -0.64 10.08 -11.74
N LYS A 113 0.31 10.09 -10.80
CA LYS A 113 1.74 10.32 -11.05
C LYS A 113 2.53 9.04 -11.28
N GLY A 114 2.04 7.93 -10.78
CA GLY A 114 2.68 6.65 -10.97
C GLY A 114 1.82 5.46 -10.59
N ARG A 115 2.24 4.31 -11.10
CA ARG A 115 1.60 3.00 -10.94
C ARG A 115 2.66 1.97 -10.62
N TYR A 116 2.37 1.10 -9.69
CA TYR A 116 3.21 -0.04 -9.36
C TYR A 116 2.36 -1.31 -9.30
N ASP A 117 2.66 -2.26 -10.13
CA ASP A 117 2.06 -3.60 -10.09
C ASP A 117 2.95 -4.49 -9.23
N LYS A 118 2.36 -5.17 -8.25
CA LYS A 118 3.05 -6.06 -7.30
C LYS A 118 3.99 -7.03 -8.04
N ILE A 119 5.29 -6.96 -7.73
CA ILE A 119 6.29 -7.79 -8.40
C ILE A 119 6.30 -9.20 -7.80
N HIS A 120 6.25 -9.32 -6.46
CA HIS A 120 6.31 -10.61 -5.80
C HIS A 120 4.91 -11.02 -5.33
N LEU A 121 4.30 -11.95 -6.03
CA LEU A 121 2.98 -12.50 -5.70
C LEU A 121 3.08 -13.47 -4.54
N PHE A 122 2.12 -13.38 -3.60
CA PHE A 122 2.12 -14.20 -2.39
C PHE A 122 1.66 -15.62 -2.70
N SER A 123 2.61 -16.55 -2.73
CA SER A 123 2.35 -17.98 -2.92
C SER A 123 3.11 -18.76 -1.85
N VAL A 124 2.39 -19.22 -0.82
CA VAL A 124 2.97 -19.88 0.34
C VAL A 124 2.02 -20.92 0.94
N LYS A 125 2.60 -21.92 1.59
CA LYS A 125 1.92 -22.82 2.52
C LYS A 125 2.48 -22.53 3.91
N LEU A 126 1.62 -22.19 4.86
CA LEU A 126 2.01 -21.83 6.21
C LEU A 126 1.94 -23.05 7.15
N PRO A 127 2.74 -23.08 8.25
CA PRO A 127 2.71 -24.16 9.24
C PRO A 127 1.33 -24.41 9.85
N ASN A 128 0.51 -23.35 10.00
CA ASN A 128 -0.86 -23.44 10.49
C ASN A 128 -1.88 -23.96 9.47
N LYS A 129 -1.41 -24.59 8.37
CA LYS A 129 -2.20 -25.16 7.25
C LYS A 129 -2.89 -24.12 6.36
N GLU A 130 -2.72 -22.81 6.60
CA GLU A 130 -3.18 -21.80 5.66
C GLU A 130 -2.35 -21.87 4.37
N SER A 131 -3.03 -21.72 3.23
CA SER A 131 -2.39 -21.69 1.92
C SER A 131 -2.89 -20.53 1.08
N TYR A 132 -1.98 -19.82 0.48
CA TYR A 132 -2.25 -18.66 -0.36
C TYR A 132 -1.53 -18.83 -1.69
N ASP A 133 -2.20 -18.46 -2.78
CA ASP A 133 -1.60 -18.49 -4.11
C ASP A 133 -2.19 -17.40 -5.00
N GLU A 134 -1.57 -16.23 -4.93
CA GLU A 134 -1.95 -15.08 -5.77
C GLU A 134 -1.64 -15.30 -7.25
N THR A 135 -0.71 -16.21 -7.59
CA THR A 135 -0.31 -16.45 -8.99
C THR A 135 -1.45 -17.00 -9.85
N LYS A 136 -2.44 -17.62 -9.21
CA LYS A 136 -3.65 -18.12 -9.88
C LYS A 136 -4.59 -17.03 -10.37
N TYR A 137 -4.42 -15.79 -9.86
CA TYR A 137 -5.39 -14.71 -10.05
C TYR A 137 -4.76 -13.45 -10.62
N PHE A 138 -3.53 -13.15 -10.20
CA PHE A 138 -2.85 -11.91 -10.54
C PHE A 138 -1.71 -12.14 -11.52
N THR A 139 -1.51 -11.15 -12.36
CA THR A 139 -0.32 -11.05 -13.21
C THR A 139 0.76 -10.29 -12.46
N GLN A 140 1.96 -10.86 -12.44
CA GLN A 140 3.14 -10.27 -11.82
C GLN A 140 3.56 -8.97 -12.52
N GLY A 141 3.86 -7.95 -11.73
CA GLY A 141 4.52 -6.72 -12.19
C GLY A 141 5.97 -6.97 -12.57
N LYS A 142 6.54 -6.07 -13.41
CA LYS A 142 7.91 -6.22 -13.93
C LYS A 142 8.79 -5.00 -13.69
N LYS A 143 8.22 -3.87 -13.29
CA LYS A 143 8.93 -2.59 -13.20
C LYS A 143 8.91 -2.06 -11.78
N ILE A 144 10.06 -1.61 -11.31
CA ILE A 144 10.14 -0.82 -10.08
C ILE A 144 9.53 0.55 -10.32
N CYS A 145 8.98 1.14 -9.26
CA CYS A 145 8.37 2.46 -9.31
C CYS A 145 9.02 3.37 -8.27
N LEU A 146 9.65 4.45 -8.74
CA LEU A 146 10.25 5.50 -7.94
C LEU A 146 9.79 6.84 -8.49
N LEU A 147 9.20 7.69 -7.65
CA LEU A 147 8.52 8.91 -8.06
C LEU A 147 8.97 10.10 -7.22
N ASN A 148 8.89 11.30 -7.80
CA ASN A 148 9.20 12.53 -7.07
C ASN A 148 7.97 13.05 -6.33
N LEU A 149 8.16 13.41 -5.07
CA LEU A 149 7.26 14.18 -4.23
C LEU A 149 7.87 15.55 -3.97
N PRO A 150 7.10 16.55 -3.50
CA PRO A 150 7.66 17.84 -3.07
C PRO A 150 8.68 17.73 -1.94
N TRP A 151 8.73 16.60 -1.23
CA TRP A 151 9.54 16.39 -0.02
C TRP A 151 10.68 15.39 -0.22
N GLY A 152 10.78 14.75 -1.37
CA GLY A 152 11.76 13.70 -1.65
C GLY A 152 11.23 12.67 -2.63
N ARG A 153 11.90 11.52 -2.74
CA ARG A 153 11.56 10.46 -3.69
C ARG A 153 10.94 9.26 -2.98
N ILE A 154 9.82 8.78 -3.50
CA ILE A 154 9.06 7.67 -2.93
C ILE A 154 9.18 6.42 -3.81
N GLY A 155 9.66 5.33 -3.24
CA GLY A 155 9.65 4.00 -3.83
C GLY A 155 8.37 3.27 -3.47
N MET A 156 7.75 2.59 -4.43
CA MET A 156 6.51 1.85 -4.21
C MET A 156 6.78 0.36 -4.15
N THR A 157 6.25 -0.31 -3.12
CA THR A 157 6.18 -1.76 -2.96
C THR A 157 4.81 -2.18 -2.45
N ILE A 158 4.49 -3.48 -2.43
CA ILE A 158 3.23 -4.01 -1.88
C ILE A 158 3.52 -5.29 -1.09
N CYS A 159 3.23 -5.29 0.21
CA CYS A 159 3.09 -6.44 1.10
C CYS A 159 4.21 -7.49 0.98
N TYR A 160 4.00 -8.56 0.23
CA TYR A 160 4.96 -9.66 0.08
C TYR A 160 6.31 -9.25 -0.50
N ASP A 161 6.36 -8.12 -1.23
CA ASP A 161 7.61 -7.49 -1.67
C ASP A 161 8.57 -7.24 -0.49
N LEU A 162 8.05 -7.06 0.73
CA LEU A 162 8.83 -6.86 1.96
C LEU A 162 9.87 -7.96 2.21
N ARG A 163 9.61 -9.17 1.73
CA ARG A 163 10.53 -10.31 1.89
C ARG A 163 11.70 -10.32 0.90
N PHE A 164 11.72 -9.41 -0.06
CA PHE A 164 12.70 -9.38 -1.15
C PHE A 164 13.62 -8.16 -1.04
N PRO A 165 14.75 -8.25 -0.32
CA PRO A 165 15.64 -7.11 -0.04
C PRO A 165 16.21 -6.46 -1.31
N HIS A 166 16.35 -7.22 -2.39
CA HIS A 166 16.86 -6.68 -3.66
C HIS A 166 16.02 -5.55 -4.23
N LEU A 167 14.67 -5.62 -4.10
CA LEU A 167 13.76 -4.56 -4.54
C LEU A 167 14.02 -3.28 -3.75
N TYR A 168 14.12 -3.38 -2.43
CA TYR A 168 14.37 -2.26 -1.51
C TYR A 168 15.72 -1.62 -1.76
N ARG A 169 16.77 -2.44 -1.86
CA ARG A 169 18.12 -1.98 -2.21
C ARG A 169 18.14 -1.25 -3.56
N LYS A 170 17.43 -1.78 -4.56
CA LYS A 170 17.36 -1.14 -5.88
C LYS A 170 16.66 0.22 -5.83
N LEU A 171 15.60 0.36 -5.04
CA LEU A 171 14.92 1.64 -4.81
C LEU A 171 15.84 2.63 -4.09
N ALA A 172 16.51 2.22 -3.01
CA ALA A 172 17.45 3.04 -2.26
C ALA A 172 18.63 3.53 -3.13
N ARG A 173 19.28 2.62 -3.89
CA ARG A 173 20.36 2.98 -4.82
C ARG A 173 19.93 3.94 -5.93
N LYS A 174 18.65 3.94 -6.29
CA LYS A 174 18.08 4.92 -7.20
C LYS A 174 17.68 6.23 -6.50
N GLY A 175 17.92 6.37 -5.20
CA GLY A 175 17.73 7.57 -4.41
C GLY A 175 16.33 7.72 -3.82
N ALA A 176 15.70 6.64 -3.41
CA ALA A 176 14.48 6.72 -2.59
C ALA A 176 14.81 7.35 -1.23
N ASP A 177 13.96 8.25 -0.77
CA ASP A 177 13.99 8.82 0.57
C ASP A 177 12.91 8.15 1.45
N PHE A 178 11.82 7.69 0.82
CA PHE A 178 10.68 7.02 1.41
C PHE A 178 10.36 5.74 0.65
N ILE A 179 9.92 4.68 1.34
CA ILE A 179 9.42 3.46 0.71
C ILE A 179 8.06 3.11 1.31
N THR A 180 7.06 2.85 0.46
CA THR A 180 5.73 2.43 0.89
C THR A 180 5.63 0.92 0.95
N VAL A 181 4.97 0.40 1.99
CA VAL A 181 4.72 -1.04 2.19
C VAL A 181 3.26 -1.27 2.59
N PRO A 182 2.29 -0.86 1.75
CA PRO A 182 0.89 -1.16 2.02
C PRO A 182 0.68 -2.67 2.07
N SER A 183 -0.04 -3.16 3.08
CA SER A 183 -0.07 -4.60 3.34
C SER A 183 -1.41 -5.11 3.84
N ALA A 184 -1.70 -6.36 3.48
CA ALA A 184 -2.69 -7.24 4.11
C ALA A 184 -1.95 -8.47 4.67
N PHE A 185 -0.98 -8.24 5.56
CA PHE A 185 -0.10 -9.27 6.11
C PHE A 185 -0.89 -10.24 6.97
N THR A 186 -0.75 -11.55 6.76
CA THR A 186 -1.49 -12.55 7.54
C THR A 186 -1.18 -12.40 9.03
N LYS A 187 -2.14 -12.66 9.91
CA LYS A 187 -1.94 -12.56 11.36
C LYS A 187 -0.76 -13.42 11.78
N PHE A 188 -0.72 -14.69 11.36
CA PHE A 188 0.32 -15.64 11.72
C PHE A 188 1.74 -15.16 11.37
N THR A 189 1.97 -14.71 10.14
CA THR A 189 3.31 -14.24 9.74
C THR A 189 3.60 -12.83 10.23
N GLY A 190 2.56 -12.03 10.47
CA GLY A 190 2.69 -10.67 10.96
C GLY A 190 3.26 -10.63 12.38
N GLU A 191 2.73 -11.45 13.28
CA GLU A 191 3.19 -11.57 14.67
C GLU A 191 4.70 -11.86 14.76
N MET A 192 5.22 -12.68 13.84
CA MET A 192 6.64 -13.08 13.86
C MET A 192 7.57 -12.16 13.05
N HIS A 193 7.08 -11.55 11.94
CA HIS A 193 7.98 -10.99 10.94
C HIS A 193 7.78 -9.50 10.66
N TRP A 194 6.57 -8.95 10.88
CA TRP A 194 6.19 -7.63 10.38
C TRP A 194 7.13 -6.51 10.86
N HIS A 195 7.27 -6.36 12.15
CA HIS A 195 8.12 -5.32 12.75
C HIS A 195 9.60 -5.50 12.41
N THR A 196 10.09 -6.73 12.50
CA THR A 196 11.49 -7.06 12.23
C THR A 196 11.86 -6.74 10.80
N LEU A 197 11.05 -7.17 9.83
CA LEU A 197 11.35 -6.94 8.42
C LEU A 197 11.27 -5.45 8.06
N LEU A 198 10.26 -4.72 8.55
CA LEU A 198 10.13 -3.28 8.26
C LEU A 198 11.29 -2.48 8.83
N LYS A 199 11.72 -2.77 10.08
CA LYS A 199 12.91 -2.16 10.68
C LYS A 199 14.16 -2.46 9.87
N ALA A 200 14.36 -3.73 9.48
CA ALA A 200 15.49 -4.13 8.65
C ALA A 200 15.52 -3.35 7.33
N ARG A 201 14.36 -3.21 6.64
CA ARG A 201 14.29 -2.42 5.41
C ARG A 201 14.64 -0.95 5.63
N ALA A 202 14.17 -0.34 6.70
CA ALA A 202 14.52 1.04 7.04
C ALA A 202 16.02 1.20 7.23
N ILE A 203 16.63 0.35 8.06
CA ILE A 203 18.06 0.41 8.41
C ILE A 203 18.95 0.16 7.20
N GLU A 204 18.72 -0.93 6.46
CA GLU A 204 19.57 -1.32 5.32
C GLU A 204 19.51 -0.36 4.13
N THR A 205 18.41 0.39 4.00
CA THR A 205 18.20 1.33 2.89
C THR A 205 18.44 2.78 3.25
N GLY A 206 18.44 3.12 4.54
CA GLY A 206 18.48 4.50 5.01
C GLY A 206 17.23 5.31 4.64
N CYS A 207 16.10 4.63 4.41
CA CYS A 207 14.84 5.24 3.99
C CYS A 207 13.81 5.23 5.12
N PHE A 208 12.90 6.22 5.11
CA PHE A 208 11.67 6.10 5.90
C PHE A 208 10.78 5.03 5.31
N ILE A 209 10.14 4.23 6.17
CA ILE A 209 9.17 3.22 5.77
C ILE A 209 7.76 3.68 6.20
N PHE A 210 6.83 3.69 5.23
CA PHE A 210 5.42 3.96 5.44
C PHE A 210 4.63 2.68 5.16
N ALA A 211 4.11 2.05 6.21
CA ALA A 211 3.52 0.71 6.14
C ALA A 211 2.06 0.69 6.63
N PRO A 212 1.11 1.26 5.86
CA PRO A 212 -0.31 1.15 6.18
C PRO A 212 -0.78 -0.30 6.03
N ALA A 213 -1.55 -0.79 6.99
CA ALA A 213 -1.92 -2.20 7.08
C ALA A 213 -3.42 -2.44 7.22
N GLN A 214 -3.88 -3.56 6.67
CA GLN A 214 -5.18 -4.15 6.97
C GLN A 214 -5.11 -4.88 8.31
N PHE A 215 -6.18 -4.82 9.12
CA PHE A 215 -6.24 -5.51 10.40
C PHE A 215 -7.54 -6.31 10.58
N GLY A 216 -7.47 -7.34 11.40
CA GLY A 216 -8.65 -8.06 11.88
C GLY A 216 -9.16 -9.14 10.93
N ASN A 217 -10.47 -9.40 10.98
CA ASN A 217 -11.12 -10.46 10.21
C ASN A 217 -11.69 -9.91 8.90
N HIS A 218 -11.52 -10.66 7.84
CA HIS A 218 -11.96 -10.30 6.49
C HIS A 218 -12.79 -11.43 5.85
N PRO A 219 -13.48 -11.15 4.73
CA PRO A 219 -14.18 -12.16 3.95
C PRO A 219 -13.27 -13.33 3.55
N GLY A 220 -13.84 -14.54 3.45
CA GLY A 220 -13.10 -15.75 3.12
C GLY A 220 -12.22 -16.27 4.27
N LYS A 221 -12.58 -15.95 5.52
CA LYS A 221 -11.88 -16.39 6.76
C LYS A 221 -10.43 -15.88 6.85
N LYS A 222 -10.06 -14.86 6.09
CA LYS A 222 -8.74 -14.25 6.14
C LYS A 222 -8.60 -13.41 7.42
N LYS A 223 -7.42 -13.49 8.07
CA LYS A 223 -7.08 -12.67 9.24
C LYS A 223 -5.78 -11.92 8.98
N THR A 224 -5.77 -10.61 9.20
CA THR A 224 -4.59 -9.79 9.03
C THR A 224 -4.13 -9.19 10.34
N TYR A 225 -2.82 -8.89 10.39
CA TYR A 225 -2.11 -8.55 11.62
C TYR A 225 -2.36 -7.10 12.07
N GLY A 226 -2.48 -6.16 11.14
CA GLY A 226 -2.58 -4.74 11.46
C GLY A 226 -1.21 -4.11 11.69
N HIS A 227 -1.11 -3.34 12.79
CA HIS A 227 0.11 -2.65 13.18
C HIS A 227 0.64 -1.75 12.05
N THR A 228 -0.18 -0.78 11.64
CA THR A 228 0.25 0.27 10.70
C THR A 228 1.41 1.05 11.29
N LEU A 229 2.55 1.11 10.57
CA LEU A 229 3.80 1.65 11.09
C LEU A 229 4.35 2.79 10.24
N ILE A 230 4.98 3.76 10.91
CA ILE A 230 5.91 4.72 10.32
C ILE A 230 7.25 4.53 11.02
N ILE A 231 8.31 4.24 10.23
CA ILE A 231 9.64 3.92 10.74
C ILE A 231 10.66 4.87 10.12
N ASP A 232 11.59 5.38 10.92
CA ASP A 232 12.67 6.24 10.44
C ASP A 232 13.86 5.42 9.89
N PRO A 233 14.83 6.06 9.23
CA PRO A 233 15.99 5.37 8.66
C PRO A 233 16.86 4.61 9.67
N TRP A 234 16.75 4.89 10.96
CA TRP A 234 17.46 4.19 12.03
C TRP A 234 16.70 2.98 12.56
N GLY A 235 15.52 2.67 11.99
CA GLY A 235 14.66 1.57 12.44
C GLY A 235 13.81 1.91 13.67
N LYS A 236 13.78 3.19 14.09
CA LYS A 236 12.91 3.65 15.16
C LYS A 236 11.48 3.77 14.67
N ILE A 237 10.54 3.14 15.37
CA ILE A 237 9.12 3.33 15.15
C ILE A 237 8.76 4.74 15.61
N ILE A 238 8.33 5.58 14.65
CA ILE A 238 7.87 6.95 14.90
C ILE A 238 6.42 6.94 15.37
N ASN A 239 5.62 6.07 14.77
CA ASN A 239 4.21 5.91 15.08
C ASN A 239 3.71 4.51 14.75
N GLU A 240 2.80 4.02 15.57
CA GLU A 240 2.10 2.75 15.42
C GLU A 240 0.62 2.89 15.77
#